data_f900815974d59219a8e4fa7cdbbe1ca7
#
_entry.id   f900815974d59219a8e4fa7cdbbe1ca7
#
_cell.length_a   1.000
_cell.length_b   1.000
_cell.length_c   1.000
_cell.angle_alpha   90.00
_cell.angle_beta   90.00
_cell.angle_gamma   90.00
#
_symmetry.space_group_name_H-M   'P 1'
#
loop_
_entity.id
_entity.type
_entity.pdbx_description
1 polymer ?
#
loop_
_entity_poly.entity_id
_entity_poly.type
_entity_poly.pdbx_seq_one_letter_code
_entity_poly.pdbx_strand_id
1 'polypeptide(L)'
;KADFAPGMSHRGIEWMGLRRNCIQVIYLAERICGICGITHSISFVRAVEQIAQIQVPVRAHYIRSIVGELERIHSHLLWAGVAAHELGFDSAFYLAWRVRENVMDLVEYLTGNRVHYAMIQIGGVRRDITREQFPRIEESMKFFDNAYDQLARVFLDDTTVQMRCRDCGVLTYEEARQLCPVGPTARASGIKKDVRVDHPYAGYADLDIEYMTPDRLTGEVRGDVYDRIVVRLLEVKQSIALVRQLLEQMPDGPLLAIPKPAVLLAKLKGAAGEAVGRHEAPRGEVMHYVRLEAGKDEPVSWKVKASSYSNYLSWIPMMEGEQIADIPIIAASIDPCISCTDRVALVQDGNR
;
A
#
# COMPACT_ATOMS: atom_id res chain seq x y z
N LYS A 1 -6.97 22.58 18.25
CA LYS A 1 -5.62 22.01 18.16
C LYS A 1 -5.74 20.49 18.12
N ALA A 2 -5.17 19.84 17.09
CA ALA A 2 -5.04 18.41 17.03
C ALA A 2 -3.68 17.99 17.59
N ASP A 3 -3.66 16.92 18.39
CA ASP A 3 -2.45 16.32 18.94
C ASP A 3 -2.62 14.79 18.90
N PHE A 4 -1.56 14.06 18.55
CA PHE A 4 -1.62 12.61 18.48
C PHE A 4 -0.37 11.99 19.11
N ALA A 5 -0.55 10.88 19.81
CA ALA A 5 0.51 10.17 20.49
C ALA A 5 0.64 8.75 19.92
N PRO A 6 1.56 8.51 18.99
CA PRO A 6 1.86 7.16 18.50
C PRO A 6 2.58 6.33 19.57
N GLY A 7 2.55 5.00 19.43
CA GLY A 7 3.33 4.11 20.29
C GLY A 7 2.52 3.01 20.98
N MET A 8 1.19 3.08 20.97
CA MET A 8 0.33 2.14 21.67
C MET A 8 0.36 0.71 21.12
N SER A 9 0.61 0.53 19.81
CA SER A 9 0.72 -0.79 19.16
C SER A 9 2.15 -1.18 18.85
N HIS A 10 3.14 -0.56 19.49
CA HIS A 10 4.54 -0.86 19.23
C HIS A 10 4.88 -2.30 19.61
N ARG A 11 5.36 -3.08 18.64
CA ARG A 11 5.62 -4.53 18.78
C ARG A 11 7.10 -4.89 18.66
N GLY A 12 7.98 -3.91 18.50
CA GLY A 12 9.42 -4.12 18.34
C GLY A 12 9.82 -4.86 17.08
N ILE A 13 9.06 -4.71 15.97
CA ILE A 13 9.27 -5.49 14.74
C ILE A 13 10.67 -5.26 14.15
N GLU A 14 11.13 -4.01 14.07
CA GLU A 14 12.49 -3.70 13.60
C GLU A 14 13.55 -4.38 14.49
N TRP A 15 13.37 -4.34 15.81
CA TRP A 15 14.26 -5.00 16.77
C TRP A 15 14.27 -6.53 16.59
N MET A 16 13.11 -7.14 16.37
CA MET A 16 13.03 -8.58 16.09
C MET A 16 13.69 -8.95 14.77
N GLY A 17 13.56 -8.09 13.74
CA GLY A 17 14.16 -8.31 12.43
C GLY A 17 15.68 -8.34 12.46
N LEU A 18 16.33 -7.54 13.33
CA LEU A 18 17.79 -7.57 13.52
C LEU A 18 18.31 -8.87 14.18
N ARG A 19 17.44 -9.80 14.55
CA ARG A 19 17.75 -11.08 15.20
C ARG A 19 17.22 -12.28 14.40
N ARG A 20 16.96 -12.07 13.15
CA ARG A 20 16.43 -13.08 12.21
C ARG A 20 17.16 -12.96 10.88
N ASN A 21 17.40 -14.07 10.23
CA ASN A 21 17.95 -14.01 8.88
C ASN A 21 17.00 -13.34 7.91
N CYS A 22 17.52 -12.84 6.79
CA CYS A 22 16.74 -12.05 5.83
C CYS A 22 15.50 -12.79 5.30
N ILE A 23 15.51 -14.12 5.20
CA ILE A 23 14.34 -14.89 4.77
C ILE A 23 13.23 -14.84 5.83
N GLN A 24 13.60 -14.93 7.11
CA GLN A 24 12.64 -14.86 8.21
C GLN A 24 12.08 -13.44 8.38
N VAL A 25 12.89 -12.41 8.08
CA VAL A 25 12.45 -11.00 8.16
C VAL A 25 11.34 -10.70 7.16
N ILE A 26 11.25 -11.38 6.01
CA ILE A 26 10.14 -11.20 5.05
C ILE A 26 8.78 -11.40 5.75
N TYR A 27 8.67 -12.45 6.56
CA TYR A 27 7.42 -12.75 7.29
C TYR A 27 7.13 -11.75 8.41
N LEU A 28 8.17 -11.18 9.04
CA LEU A 28 7.99 -10.07 9.99
C LEU A 28 7.57 -8.79 9.29
N ALA A 29 8.18 -8.48 8.13
CA ALA A 29 7.84 -7.32 7.32
C ALA A 29 6.36 -7.36 6.90
N GLU A 30 5.88 -8.50 6.45
CA GLU A 30 4.47 -8.69 6.08
C GLU A 30 3.52 -8.44 7.26
N ARG A 31 3.95 -8.75 8.50
CA ARG A 31 3.15 -8.57 9.72
C ARG A 31 3.25 -7.18 10.35
N ILE A 32 3.92 -6.26 9.70
CA ILE A 32 3.85 -4.83 10.07
C ILE A 32 2.40 -4.36 9.91
N CYS A 33 1.72 -4.80 8.84
CA CYS A 33 0.35 -4.42 8.54
C CYS A 33 -0.49 -5.63 8.10
N GLY A 34 -1.71 -5.75 8.59
CA GLY A 34 -2.66 -6.77 8.16
C GLY A 34 -3.43 -6.40 6.88
N ILE A 35 -3.23 -5.21 6.32
CA ILE A 35 -3.90 -4.72 5.12
C ILE A 35 -2.93 -4.63 3.95
N CYS A 36 -1.73 -4.07 4.17
CA CYS A 36 -0.71 -3.85 3.13
C CYS A 36 0.56 -4.69 3.40
N GLY A 37 0.41 -5.98 3.70
CA GLY A 37 1.52 -6.87 4.03
C GLY A 37 2.47 -7.10 2.87
N ILE A 38 1.95 -7.27 1.66
CA ILE A 38 2.74 -7.41 0.42
C ILE A 38 3.63 -6.20 0.18
N THR A 39 3.11 -5.01 0.39
CA THR A 39 3.86 -3.75 0.27
C THR A 39 5.13 -3.77 1.10
N HIS A 40 5.04 -4.19 2.37
CA HIS A 40 6.19 -4.24 3.26
C HIS A 40 7.19 -5.33 2.86
N SER A 41 6.71 -6.52 2.49
CA SER A 41 7.60 -7.59 2.03
C SER A 41 8.29 -7.24 0.71
N ILE A 42 7.60 -6.64 -0.27
CA ILE A 42 8.21 -6.16 -1.52
C ILE A 42 9.29 -5.11 -1.22
N SER A 43 9.00 -4.10 -0.39
CA SER A 43 9.95 -3.05 -0.06
C SER A 43 11.20 -3.61 0.60
N PHE A 44 11.05 -4.56 1.53
CA PHE A 44 12.18 -5.21 2.19
C PHE A 44 13.03 -6.04 1.22
N VAL A 45 12.41 -6.94 0.44
CA VAL A 45 13.18 -7.81 -0.46
C VAL A 45 13.89 -7.04 -1.55
N ARG A 46 13.31 -5.95 -2.08
CA ARG A 46 13.97 -5.10 -3.07
C ARG A 46 15.27 -4.48 -2.53
N ALA A 47 15.29 -4.03 -1.28
CA ALA A 47 16.53 -3.55 -0.66
C ALA A 47 17.58 -4.68 -0.54
N VAL A 48 17.18 -5.86 -0.08
CA VAL A 48 18.08 -7.02 0.06
C VAL A 48 18.58 -7.50 -1.31
N GLU A 49 17.71 -7.58 -2.30
CA GLU A 49 18.04 -7.99 -3.68
C GLU A 49 19.06 -7.03 -4.31
N GLN A 50 18.91 -5.72 -4.08
CA GLN A 50 19.86 -4.71 -4.55
C GLN A 50 21.24 -4.89 -3.90
N ILE A 51 21.31 -5.07 -2.58
CA ILE A 51 22.59 -5.29 -1.87
C ILE A 51 23.26 -6.59 -2.32
N ALA A 52 22.49 -7.67 -2.42
CA ALA A 52 22.99 -8.98 -2.80
C ALA A 52 23.17 -9.17 -4.31
N GLN A 53 22.85 -8.16 -5.14
CA GLN A 53 22.90 -8.21 -6.60
C GLN A 53 22.18 -9.46 -7.17
N ILE A 54 20.92 -9.66 -6.72
CA ILE A 54 20.06 -10.75 -7.18
C ILE A 54 19.13 -10.21 -8.25
N GLN A 55 19.24 -10.74 -9.47
CA GLN A 55 18.34 -10.39 -10.58
C GLN A 55 17.07 -11.24 -10.47
N VAL A 56 15.96 -10.58 -10.24
CA VAL A 56 14.64 -11.23 -10.13
C VAL A 56 14.12 -11.58 -11.53
N PRO A 57 13.59 -12.80 -11.75
CA PRO A 57 13.00 -13.16 -13.03
C PRO A 57 11.82 -12.27 -13.41
N VAL A 58 11.69 -11.98 -14.72
CA VAL A 58 10.64 -11.09 -15.23
C VAL A 58 9.24 -11.58 -14.84
N ARG A 59 8.95 -12.89 -14.99
CA ARG A 59 7.67 -13.47 -14.57
C ARG A 59 7.35 -13.18 -13.10
N ALA A 60 8.34 -13.30 -12.21
CA ALA A 60 8.14 -13.00 -10.79
C ALA A 60 7.83 -11.51 -10.54
N HIS A 61 8.39 -10.60 -11.34
CA HIS A 61 8.05 -9.19 -11.29
C HIS A 61 6.57 -8.94 -11.63
N TYR A 62 6.05 -9.58 -12.67
CA TYR A 62 4.64 -9.48 -13.04
C TYR A 62 3.72 -10.01 -11.95
N ILE A 63 4.04 -11.18 -11.37
CA ILE A 63 3.26 -11.76 -10.27
C ILE A 63 3.27 -10.85 -9.04
N ARG A 64 4.42 -10.26 -8.67
CA ARG A 64 4.51 -9.28 -7.58
C ARG A 64 3.59 -8.09 -7.82
N SER A 65 3.53 -7.58 -9.05
CA SER A 65 2.69 -6.44 -9.41
C SER A 65 1.19 -6.81 -9.38
N ILE A 66 0.80 -8.00 -9.88
CA ILE A 66 -0.59 -8.47 -9.82
C ILE A 66 -1.07 -8.53 -8.36
N VAL A 67 -0.30 -9.18 -7.48
CA VAL A 67 -0.70 -9.30 -6.08
C VAL A 67 -0.69 -7.95 -5.37
N GLY A 68 0.23 -7.05 -5.74
CA GLY A 68 0.27 -5.67 -5.23
C GLY A 68 -0.95 -4.86 -5.63
N GLU A 69 -1.45 -4.99 -6.88
CA GLU A 69 -2.67 -4.29 -7.31
C GLU A 69 -3.94 -4.91 -6.72
N LEU A 70 -4.00 -6.23 -6.52
CA LEU A 70 -5.09 -6.86 -5.76
C LEU A 70 -5.11 -6.38 -4.29
N GLU A 71 -3.94 -6.21 -3.67
CA GLU A 71 -3.82 -5.60 -2.33
C GLU A 71 -4.35 -4.16 -2.33
N ARG A 72 -4.09 -3.37 -3.38
CA ARG A 72 -4.62 -2.01 -3.51
C ARG A 72 -6.13 -1.99 -3.61
N ILE A 73 -6.72 -2.84 -4.47
CA ILE A 73 -8.19 -2.95 -4.63
C ILE A 73 -8.83 -3.28 -3.28
N HIS A 74 -8.36 -4.33 -2.60
CA HIS A 74 -8.94 -4.73 -1.31
C HIS A 74 -8.79 -3.66 -0.23
N SER A 75 -7.66 -2.94 -0.22
CA SER A 75 -7.40 -1.88 0.75
C SER A 75 -8.31 -0.67 0.55
N HIS A 76 -8.49 -0.23 -0.70
CA HIS A 76 -9.39 0.89 -1.00
C HIS A 76 -10.86 0.54 -0.75
N LEU A 77 -11.27 -0.71 -1.01
CA LEU A 77 -12.62 -1.18 -0.66
C LEU A 77 -12.84 -1.24 0.85
N LEU A 78 -11.84 -1.68 1.64
CA LEU A 78 -11.90 -1.62 3.09
C LEU A 78 -12.08 -0.19 3.56
N TRP A 79 -11.24 0.71 3.05
CA TRP A 79 -11.32 2.12 3.39
C TRP A 79 -12.68 2.74 3.04
N ALA A 80 -13.21 2.44 1.85
CA ALA A 80 -14.53 2.92 1.43
C ALA A 80 -15.63 2.50 2.41
N GLY A 81 -15.60 1.26 2.90
CA GLY A 81 -16.51 0.81 3.94
C GLY A 81 -16.35 1.60 5.23
N VAL A 82 -15.13 1.74 5.74
CA VAL A 82 -14.86 2.51 6.97
C VAL A 82 -15.32 3.97 6.82
N ALA A 83 -15.01 4.63 5.70
CA ALA A 83 -15.44 6.00 5.43
C ALA A 83 -16.97 6.11 5.42
N ALA A 84 -17.68 5.15 4.81
CA ALA A 84 -19.14 5.11 4.83
C ALA A 84 -19.70 4.98 6.26
N HIS A 85 -19.08 4.15 7.09
CA HIS A 85 -19.46 4.00 8.50
C HIS A 85 -19.27 5.30 9.30
N GLU A 86 -18.14 5.98 9.13
CA GLU A 86 -17.87 7.28 9.77
C GLU A 86 -18.84 8.39 9.33
N LEU A 87 -19.41 8.25 8.14
CA LEU A 87 -20.50 9.13 7.66
C LEU A 87 -21.88 8.73 8.17
N GLY A 88 -22.01 7.61 8.87
CA GLY A 88 -23.31 7.03 9.28
C GLY A 88 -24.05 6.33 8.15
N PHE A 89 -23.36 5.91 7.10
CA PHE A 89 -23.97 5.28 5.91
C PHE A 89 -23.69 3.77 5.87
N ASP A 90 -24.27 3.03 6.83
CA ASP A 90 -23.99 1.61 7.02
C ASP A 90 -24.37 0.72 5.83
N SER A 91 -25.38 1.08 5.04
CA SER A 91 -25.71 0.32 3.82
C SER A 91 -24.57 0.38 2.78
N ALA A 92 -23.88 1.50 2.64
CA ALA A 92 -22.69 1.63 1.79
C ALA A 92 -21.50 0.87 2.40
N PHE A 93 -21.35 0.87 3.72
CA PHE A 93 -20.36 0.03 4.41
C PHE A 93 -20.54 -1.44 4.05
N TYR A 94 -21.75 -2.01 4.21
CA TYR A 94 -22.02 -3.41 3.88
C TYR A 94 -21.82 -3.71 2.39
N LEU A 95 -22.18 -2.77 1.49
CA LEU A 95 -21.92 -2.92 0.06
C LEU A 95 -20.41 -3.03 -0.23
N ALA A 96 -19.61 -2.12 0.28
CA ALA A 96 -18.16 -2.11 0.07
C ALA A 96 -17.50 -3.39 0.62
N TRP A 97 -17.92 -3.85 1.80
CA TRP A 97 -17.40 -5.07 2.40
C TRP A 97 -17.79 -6.33 1.63
N ARG A 98 -19.03 -6.40 1.13
CA ARG A 98 -19.48 -7.51 0.26
C ARG A 98 -18.66 -7.57 -1.04
N VAL A 99 -18.38 -6.42 -1.65
CA VAL A 99 -17.54 -6.35 -2.86
C VAL A 99 -16.11 -6.78 -2.52
N ARG A 100 -15.59 -6.34 -1.37
CA ARG A 100 -14.24 -6.69 -0.90
C ARG A 100 -14.04 -8.19 -0.72
N GLU A 101 -15.06 -8.96 -0.29
CA GLU A 101 -14.92 -10.40 -0.12
C GLU A 101 -14.48 -11.10 -1.42
N ASN A 102 -14.91 -10.63 -2.59
CA ASN A 102 -14.48 -11.22 -3.87
C ASN A 102 -12.98 -11.09 -4.12
N VAL A 103 -12.36 -9.95 -3.74
CA VAL A 103 -10.91 -9.83 -3.88
C VAL A 103 -10.18 -10.67 -2.83
N MET A 104 -10.74 -10.81 -1.63
CA MET A 104 -10.17 -11.68 -0.59
C MET A 104 -10.18 -13.15 -1.02
N ASP A 105 -11.27 -13.62 -1.61
CA ASP A 105 -11.39 -14.97 -2.16
C ASP A 105 -10.44 -15.21 -3.34
N LEU A 106 -10.28 -14.21 -4.22
CA LEU A 106 -9.33 -14.28 -5.31
C LEU A 106 -7.88 -14.38 -4.80
N VAL A 107 -7.52 -13.52 -3.84
CA VAL A 107 -6.16 -13.54 -3.25
C VAL A 107 -5.90 -14.86 -2.53
N GLU A 108 -6.87 -15.39 -1.78
CA GLU A 108 -6.75 -16.73 -1.17
C GLU A 108 -6.53 -17.83 -2.22
N TYR A 109 -7.29 -17.80 -3.28
CA TYR A 109 -7.13 -18.75 -4.39
C TYR A 109 -5.73 -18.71 -5.00
N LEU A 110 -5.16 -17.51 -5.21
CA LEU A 110 -3.86 -17.33 -5.85
C LEU A 110 -2.69 -17.61 -4.89
N THR A 111 -2.81 -17.19 -3.63
CA THR A 111 -1.69 -17.21 -2.67
C THR A 111 -1.82 -18.28 -1.59
N GLY A 112 -3.03 -18.73 -1.31
CA GLY A 112 -3.37 -19.69 -0.25
C GLY A 112 -3.69 -19.03 1.09
N ASN A 113 -3.79 -17.69 1.15
CA ASN A 113 -4.16 -16.96 2.36
C ASN A 113 -4.90 -15.67 2.02
N ARG A 114 -5.86 -15.30 2.87
CA ARG A 114 -6.64 -14.05 2.74
C ARG A 114 -5.89 -12.82 3.24
N VAL A 115 -5.02 -13.00 4.23
CA VAL A 115 -4.19 -11.96 4.88
C VAL A 115 -2.80 -12.54 5.09
N HIS A 116 -1.76 -11.74 4.89
CA HIS A 116 -0.37 -12.21 4.96
C HIS A 116 -0.09 -13.34 3.97
N TYR A 117 -0.12 -13.00 2.71
CA TYR A 117 -0.11 -13.92 1.57
C TYR A 117 1.15 -14.78 1.44
N ALA A 118 2.25 -14.38 2.09
CA ALA A 118 3.56 -15.03 2.03
C ALA A 118 4.02 -15.30 0.58
N MET A 119 3.63 -14.42 -0.35
CA MET A 119 3.88 -14.59 -1.78
C MET A 119 5.28 -14.16 -2.18
N ILE A 120 5.84 -13.19 -1.50
CA ILE A 120 7.12 -12.58 -1.83
C ILE A 120 8.27 -13.37 -1.23
N GLN A 121 9.31 -13.60 -2.06
CA GLN A 121 10.59 -14.18 -1.63
C GLN A 121 11.75 -13.36 -2.18
N ILE A 122 12.92 -13.44 -1.54
CA ILE A 122 14.15 -12.84 -2.09
C ILE A 122 14.51 -13.57 -3.38
N GLY A 123 14.61 -12.81 -4.45
CA GLY A 123 14.88 -13.34 -5.79
C GLY A 123 13.65 -13.84 -6.53
N GLY A 124 12.42 -13.57 -6.05
CA GLY A 124 11.21 -13.92 -6.79
C GLY A 124 9.93 -14.06 -5.97
N VAL A 125 9.14 -15.09 -6.26
CA VAL A 125 7.84 -15.39 -5.63
C VAL A 125 7.72 -16.88 -5.26
N ARG A 126 6.86 -17.17 -4.28
CA ARG A 126 6.65 -18.52 -3.74
C ARG A 126 5.76 -19.40 -4.62
N ARG A 127 4.78 -18.82 -5.27
CA ARG A 127 3.80 -19.52 -6.12
C ARG A 127 3.70 -18.86 -7.48
N ASP A 128 3.34 -19.66 -8.48
CA ASP A 128 3.02 -19.17 -9.81
C ASP A 128 1.57 -18.70 -9.88
N ILE A 129 1.29 -17.85 -10.85
CA ILE A 129 -0.05 -17.58 -11.37
C ILE A 129 -0.06 -18.18 -12.78
N THR A 130 -0.69 -19.36 -12.90
CA THR A 130 -0.70 -20.13 -14.15
C THR A 130 -1.76 -19.62 -15.11
N ARG A 131 -1.57 -19.89 -16.41
CA ARG A 131 -2.55 -19.48 -17.44
C ARG A 131 -3.95 -20.07 -17.21
N GLU A 132 -4.04 -21.21 -16.54
CA GLU A 132 -5.31 -21.85 -16.16
C GLU A 132 -6.11 -21.03 -15.14
N GLN A 133 -5.43 -20.17 -14.37
CA GLN A 133 -6.05 -19.28 -13.37
C GLN A 133 -6.52 -17.95 -13.97
N PHE A 134 -6.05 -17.56 -15.16
CA PHE A 134 -6.39 -16.30 -15.82
C PHE A 134 -7.89 -16.09 -16.01
N PRO A 135 -8.69 -17.08 -16.48
CA PRO A 135 -10.13 -16.88 -16.63
C PRO A 135 -10.83 -16.48 -15.33
N ARG A 136 -10.42 -17.08 -14.19
CA ARG A 136 -10.99 -16.74 -12.88
C ARG A 136 -10.58 -15.32 -12.42
N ILE A 137 -9.34 -14.91 -12.70
CA ILE A 137 -8.92 -13.54 -12.40
C ILE A 137 -9.73 -12.55 -13.23
N GLU A 138 -9.90 -12.81 -14.54
CA GLU A 138 -10.68 -11.94 -15.44
C GLU A 138 -12.18 -11.90 -15.04
N GLU A 139 -12.76 -13.00 -14.60
CA GLU A 139 -14.11 -13.02 -14.03
C GLU A 139 -14.22 -12.09 -12.82
N SER A 140 -13.24 -12.13 -11.92
CA SER A 140 -13.18 -11.21 -10.78
C SER A 140 -13.02 -9.76 -11.22
N MET A 141 -12.19 -9.47 -12.23
CA MET A 141 -12.04 -8.11 -12.76
C MET A 141 -13.34 -7.58 -13.37
N LYS A 142 -14.09 -8.41 -14.09
CA LYS A 142 -15.45 -8.04 -14.60
C LYS A 142 -16.43 -7.78 -13.46
N PHE A 143 -16.37 -8.59 -12.40
CA PHE A 143 -17.18 -8.35 -11.21
C PHE A 143 -16.86 -7.00 -10.59
N PHE A 144 -15.56 -6.64 -10.47
CA PHE A 144 -15.15 -5.35 -9.89
C PHE A 144 -15.50 -4.16 -10.79
N ASP A 145 -15.49 -4.28 -12.13
CA ASP A 145 -15.99 -3.22 -13.01
C ASP A 145 -17.46 -2.90 -12.72
N ASN A 146 -18.31 -3.94 -12.61
CA ASN A 146 -19.72 -3.76 -12.29
C ASN A 146 -19.94 -3.20 -10.87
N ALA A 147 -19.16 -3.66 -9.91
CA ALA A 147 -19.23 -3.20 -8.53
C ALA A 147 -18.71 -1.76 -8.39
N TYR A 148 -17.70 -1.39 -9.17
CA TYR A 148 -17.18 -0.03 -9.23
C TYR A 148 -18.27 0.98 -9.59
N ASP A 149 -19.09 0.70 -10.61
CA ASP A 149 -20.17 1.60 -11.03
C ASP A 149 -21.23 1.80 -9.94
N GLN A 150 -21.47 0.76 -9.11
CA GLN A 150 -22.37 0.87 -7.96
C GLN A 150 -21.76 1.70 -6.84
N LEU A 151 -20.48 1.45 -6.51
CA LEU A 151 -19.77 2.20 -5.47
C LEU A 151 -19.57 3.66 -5.89
N ALA A 152 -19.21 3.92 -7.15
CA ALA A 152 -19.05 5.27 -7.67
C ALA A 152 -20.33 6.08 -7.50
N ARG A 153 -21.49 5.52 -7.88
CA ARG A 153 -22.79 6.18 -7.66
C ARG A 153 -23.05 6.50 -6.19
N VAL A 154 -22.75 5.57 -5.29
CA VAL A 154 -22.95 5.78 -3.85
C VAL A 154 -22.01 6.87 -3.29
N PHE A 155 -20.74 6.87 -3.67
CA PHE A 155 -19.77 7.80 -3.10
C PHE A 155 -19.67 9.14 -3.82
N LEU A 156 -20.03 9.19 -5.10
CA LEU A 156 -19.90 10.42 -5.90
C LEU A 156 -21.22 11.16 -6.07
N ASP A 157 -22.35 10.45 -6.19
CA ASP A 157 -23.64 11.05 -6.53
C ASP A 157 -24.53 11.27 -5.29
N ASP A 158 -24.28 10.56 -4.18
CA ASP A 158 -25.08 10.72 -2.97
C ASP A 158 -24.88 12.10 -2.33
N THR A 159 -26.00 12.80 -2.15
CA THR A 159 -26.02 14.18 -1.61
C THR A 159 -25.47 14.24 -0.19
N THR A 160 -25.70 13.22 0.64
CA THR A 160 -25.21 13.19 2.03
C THR A 160 -23.69 13.11 2.05
N VAL A 161 -23.12 12.23 1.21
CA VAL A 161 -21.65 12.11 1.07
C VAL A 161 -21.05 13.44 0.61
N GLN A 162 -21.64 14.06 -0.42
CA GLN A 162 -21.17 15.35 -0.91
C GLN A 162 -21.23 16.44 0.17
N MET A 163 -22.36 16.56 0.87
CA MET A 163 -22.54 17.57 1.93
C MET A 163 -21.60 17.39 3.11
N ARG A 164 -21.22 16.15 3.45
CA ARG A 164 -20.35 15.84 4.58
C ARG A 164 -18.86 15.85 4.23
N CYS A 165 -18.51 15.73 2.95
CA CYS A 165 -17.13 15.55 2.52
C CYS A 165 -16.57 16.72 1.71
N ARG A 166 -17.42 17.51 1.03
CA ARG A 166 -16.95 18.69 0.29
C ARG A 166 -16.63 19.83 1.24
N ASP A 167 -15.52 20.50 0.94
CA ASP A 167 -14.95 21.62 1.73
C ASP A 167 -14.70 21.25 3.20
N CYS A 168 -14.59 19.94 3.51
CA CYS A 168 -14.31 19.38 4.83
C CYS A 168 -12.89 18.80 4.86
N GLY A 169 -12.11 19.15 5.89
CA GLY A 169 -10.76 18.67 6.10
C GLY A 169 -9.84 18.98 4.92
N VAL A 170 -9.84 20.20 4.47
CA VAL A 170 -9.06 20.67 3.33
C VAL A 170 -7.57 20.62 3.65
N LEU A 171 -6.77 20.04 2.74
CA LEU A 171 -5.32 20.13 2.72
C LEU A 171 -4.92 20.83 1.42
N THR A 172 -4.49 22.07 1.53
CA THR A 172 -4.08 22.86 0.36
C THR A 172 -2.84 22.28 -0.31
N TYR A 173 -2.61 22.63 -1.59
CA TYR A 173 -1.42 22.23 -2.31
C TYR A 173 -0.12 22.67 -1.61
N GLU A 174 -0.08 23.88 -1.08
CA GLU A 174 1.07 24.44 -0.37
C GLU A 174 1.35 23.70 0.93
N GLU A 175 0.33 23.43 1.74
CA GLU A 175 0.47 22.63 2.97
C GLU A 175 0.91 21.22 2.66
N ALA A 176 0.33 20.58 1.64
CA ALA A 176 0.74 19.26 1.21
C ALA A 176 2.21 19.24 0.74
N ARG A 177 2.70 20.30 0.08
CA ARG A 177 4.12 20.41 -0.28
C ARG A 177 5.03 20.55 0.94
N GLN A 178 4.60 21.27 1.96
CA GLN A 178 5.38 21.48 3.19
C GLN A 178 5.41 20.24 4.07
N LEU A 179 4.29 19.54 4.20
CA LEU A 179 4.14 18.37 5.07
C LEU A 179 4.57 17.06 4.40
N CYS A 180 4.74 17.05 3.08
CA CYS A 180 5.18 15.89 2.29
C CYS A 180 4.35 14.62 2.54
N PRO A 181 3.00 14.66 2.55
CA PRO A 181 2.20 13.45 2.55
C PRO A 181 2.46 12.64 1.28
N VAL A 182 2.02 11.40 1.27
CA VAL A 182 2.19 10.48 0.15
C VAL A 182 0.86 9.82 -0.25
N GLY A 183 0.83 9.24 -1.44
CA GLY A 183 -0.31 8.47 -1.92
C GLY A 183 -1.57 9.31 -2.16
N PRO A 184 -2.77 8.74 -1.95
CA PRO A 184 -4.03 9.43 -2.17
C PRO A 184 -4.16 10.76 -1.42
N THR A 185 -3.55 10.89 -0.23
CA THR A 185 -3.56 12.13 0.55
C THR A 185 -2.86 13.26 -0.20
N ALA A 186 -1.70 12.99 -0.80
CA ALA A 186 -0.96 13.97 -1.60
C ALA A 186 -1.66 14.24 -2.94
N ARG A 187 -2.11 13.18 -3.62
CA ARG A 187 -2.75 13.29 -4.94
C ARG A 187 -4.08 14.02 -4.88
N ALA A 188 -4.85 13.88 -3.79
CA ALA A 188 -6.07 14.66 -3.57
C ALA A 188 -5.82 16.17 -3.48
N SER A 189 -4.64 16.60 -3.04
CA SER A 189 -4.19 17.99 -3.05
C SER A 189 -3.47 18.40 -4.35
N GLY A 190 -3.57 17.59 -5.42
CA GLY A 190 -2.99 17.88 -6.74
C GLY A 190 -1.51 17.56 -6.91
N ILE A 191 -0.85 16.95 -5.91
CA ILE A 191 0.55 16.56 -6.03
C ILE A 191 0.66 15.29 -6.88
N LYS A 192 1.28 15.42 -8.03
CA LYS A 192 1.57 14.30 -8.95
C LYS A 192 2.80 13.54 -8.46
N LYS A 193 2.56 12.53 -7.63
CA LYS A 193 3.58 11.62 -7.11
C LYS A 193 3.03 10.20 -6.96
N ASP A 194 3.71 9.25 -7.60
CA ASP A 194 3.44 7.82 -7.50
C ASP A 194 4.73 7.06 -7.85
N VAL A 195 5.20 6.20 -6.94
CA VAL A 195 6.46 5.47 -7.15
C VAL A 195 6.41 4.56 -8.37
N ARG A 196 5.23 4.08 -8.75
CA ARG A 196 5.05 3.25 -9.95
C ARG A 196 5.34 4.02 -11.24
N VAL A 197 5.09 5.34 -11.23
CA VAL A 197 5.33 6.27 -12.34
C VAL A 197 6.71 6.91 -12.24
N ASP A 198 7.08 7.43 -11.06
CA ASP A 198 8.32 8.21 -10.86
C ASP A 198 9.58 7.34 -10.93
N HIS A 199 9.47 6.10 -10.42
CA HIS A 199 10.56 5.12 -10.36
C HIS A 199 10.02 3.71 -10.66
N PRO A 200 9.66 3.42 -11.90
CA PRO A 200 9.05 2.14 -12.28
C PRO A 200 9.86 0.94 -11.79
N TYR A 201 9.18 -0.05 -11.29
CA TYR A 201 9.78 -1.25 -10.71
C TYR A 201 8.87 -2.48 -10.95
N ALA A 202 9.41 -3.67 -10.70
CA ALA A 202 8.70 -4.93 -10.92
C ALA A 202 8.11 -4.98 -12.35
N GLY A 203 6.85 -5.31 -12.51
CA GLY A 203 6.16 -5.30 -13.79
C GLY A 203 5.55 -3.96 -14.19
N TYR A 204 5.81 -2.87 -13.45
CA TYR A 204 5.18 -1.58 -13.71
C TYR A 204 5.82 -0.77 -14.84
N ALA A 205 7.05 -1.10 -15.24
CA ALA A 205 7.78 -0.33 -16.25
C ALA A 205 7.13 -0.35 -17.64
N ASP A 206 6.37 -1.40 -17.93
CA ASP A 206 5.76 -1.64 -19.23
C ASP A 206 4.24 -1.36 -19.24
N LEU A 207 3.71 -0.73 -18.18
CA LEU A 207 2.28 -0.50 -18.00
C LEU A 207 1.89 0.97 -18.16
N ASP A 208 0.65 1.19 -18.61
CA ASP A 208 0.05 2.52 -18.69
C ASP A 208 -0.44 2.96 -17.31
N ILE A 209 0.44 3.60 -16.54
CA ILE A 209 0.12 4.11 -15.21
C ILE A 209 0.14 5.62 -15.23
N GLU A 210 -0.90 6.21 -14.68
CA GLU A 210 -1.05 7.66 -14.58
C GLU A 210 -1.24 8.10 -13.13
N TYR A 211 -0.89 9.37 -12.85
CA TYR A 211 -1.22 9.97 -11.56
C TYR A 211 -2.74 10.15 -11.44
N MET A 212 -3.34 9.55 -10.44
CA MET A 212 -4.77 9.71 -10.16
C MET A 212 -5.00 10.92 -9.27
N THR A 213 -5.40 12.03 -9.89
CA THR A 213 -5.74 13.29 -9.24
C THR A 213 -7.24 13.60 -9.43
N PRO A 214 -7.89 14.35 -8.52
CA PRO A 214 -9.35 14.59 -8.57
C PRO A 214 -9.84 15.23 -9.86
N ASP A 215 -9.07 16.13 -10.45
CA ASP A 215 -9.40 16.85 -11.69
C ASP A 215 -9.68 15.92 -12.87
N ARG A 216 -9.19 14.69 -12.86
CA ARG A 216 -9.49 13.68 -13.89
C ARG A 216 -10.96 13.25 -13.91
N LEU A 217 -11.69 13.42 -12.82
CA LEU A 217 -13.09 13.05 -12.71
C LEU A 217 -13.99 14.27 -12.47
N THR A 218 -13.56 15.17 -11.58
CA THR A 218 -14.36 16.34 -11.15
C THR A 218 -14.03 17.61 -11.91
N GLY A 219 -12.90 17.67 -12.62
CA GLY A 219 -12.39 18.85 -13.31
C GLY A 219 -11.74 19.88 -12.39
N GLU A 220 -11.69 19.62 -11.08
CA GLU A 220 -11.11 20.53 -10.06
C GLU A 220 -10.33 19.77 -8.99
N VAL A 221 -9.52 20.49 -8.21
CA VAL A 221 -8.79 19.98 -7.05
C VAL A 221 -9.05 20.90 -5.88
N ARG A 222 -9.68 20.40 -4.82
CA ARG A 222 -9.96 21.12 -3.57
C ARG A 222 -9.11 20.67 -2.41
N GLY A 223 -8.64 19.42 -2.41
CA GLY A 223 -7.85 18.82 -1.36
C GLY A 223 -8.68 18.42 -0.13
N ASP A 224 -9.98 18.28 -0.26
CA ASP A 224 -10.92 17.93 0.81
C ASP A 224 -11.10 16.40 0.96
N VAL A 225 -11.97 15.99 1.88
CA VAL A 225 -12.31 14.56 2.08
C VAL A 225 -12.90 13.95 0.82
N TYR A 226 -13.73 14.70 0.09
CA TYR A 226 -14.34 14.21 -1.15
C TYR A 226 -13.30 13.91 -2.24
N ASP A 227 -12.31 14.76 -2.40
CA ASP A 227 -11.20 14.54 -3.33
C ASP A 227 -10.39 13.28 -2.97
N ARG A 228 -10.22 13.00 -1.67
CA ARG A 228 -9.58 11.76 -1.22
C ARG A 228 -10.42 10.51 -1.50
N ILE A 229 -11.76 10.61 -1.55
CA ILE A 229 -12.66 9.56 -2.04
C ILE A 229 -12.46 9.35 -3.55
N VAL A 230 -12.51 10.44 -4.31
CA VAL A 230 -12.35 10.42 -5.78
C VAL A 230 -11.05 9.74 -6.20
N VAL A 231 -9.92 10.13 -5.60
CA VAL A 231 -8.61 9.54 -5.93
C VAL A 231 -8.62 8.02 -5.71
N ARG A 232 -9.17 7.53 -4.60
CA ARG A 232 -9.20 6.08 -4.33
C ARG A 232 -10.09 5.31 -5.28
N LEU A 233 -11.23 5.87 -5.67
CA LEU A 233 -12.07 5.27 -6.69
C LEU A 233 -11.34 5.18 -8.03
N LEU A 234 -10.65 6.26 -8.45
CA LEU A 234 -9.84 6.25 -9.67
C LEU A 234 -8.72 5.20 -9.60
N GLU A 235 -8.06 5.05 -8.46
CA GLU A 235 -7.02 4.05 -8.26
C GLU A 235 -7.56 2.61 -8.30
N VAL A 236 -8.76 2.35 -7.78
CA VAL A 236 -9.41 1.03 -7.93
C VAL A 236 -9.63 0.72 -9.40
N LYS A 237 -10.17 1.66 -10.17
CA LYS A 237 -10.40 1.49 -11.62
C LYS A 237 -9.08 1.26 -12.37
N GLN A 238 -8.05 2.03 -12.05
CA GLN A 238 -6.73 1.85 -12.63
C GLN A 238 -6.15 0.47 -12.27
N SER A 239 -6.24 0.04 -11.01
CA SER A 239 -5.72 -1.27 -10.59
C SER A 239 -6.37 -2.43 -11.31
N ILE A 240 -7.68 -2.38 -11.57
CA ILE A 240 -8.40 -3.38 -12.38
C ILE A 240 -7.80 -3.45 -13.80
N ALA A 241 -7.58 -2.29 -14.42
CA ALA A 241 -6.98 -2.22 -15.75
C ALA A 241 -5.52 -2.73 -15.76
N LEU A 242 -4.73 -2.38 -14.75
CA LEU A 242 -3.35 -2.83 -14.62
C LEU A 242 -3.24 -4.34 -14.42
N VAL A 243 -4.14 -4.96 -13.64
CA VAL A 243 -4.17 -6.43 -13.51
C VAL A 243 -4.39 -7.08 -14.86
N ARG A 244 -5.28 -6.56 -15.71
CA ARG A 244 -5.50 -7.08 -17.08
C ARG A 244 -4.26 -6.95 -17.95
N GLN A 245 -3.63 -5.78 -17.99
CA GLN A 245 -2.40 -5.55 -18.75
C GLN A 245 -1.29 -6.52 -18.29
N LEU A 246 -1.15 -6.72 -16.97
CA LEU A 246 -0.18 -7.65 -16.41
C LEU A 246 -0.43 -9.09 -16.83
N LEU A 247 -1.69 -9.55 -16.86
CA LEU A 247 -2.04 -10.90 -17.32
C LEU A 247 -1.74 -11.09 -18.80
N GLU A 248 -2.07 -10.09 -19.62
CA GLU A 248 -1.86 -10.13 -21.07
C GLU A 248 -0.36 -10.16 -21.42
N GLN A 249 0.45 -9.37 -20.73
CA GLN A 249 1.87 -9.20 -21.02
C GLN A 249 2.77 -10.19 -20.25
N MET A 250 2.23 -10.98 -19.32
CA MET A 250 3.04 -11.84 -18.43
C MET A 250 3.81 -12.91 -19.22
N PRO A 251 5.16 -12.87 -19.22
CA PRO A 251 5.97 -13.84 -19.93
C PRO A 251 6.02 -15.19 -19.20
N ASP A 252 6.37 -16.23 -19.91
CA ASP A 252 6.79 -17.49 -19.29
C ASP A 252 8.21 -17.35 -18.72
N GLY A 253 8.54 -18.11 -17.69
CA GLY A 253 9.86 -18.05 -17.08
C GLY A 253 9.92 -18.60 -15.65
N PRO A 254 11.10 -18.60 -15.06
CA PRO A 254 11.28 -19.07 -13.69
C PRO A 254 10.64 -18.11 -12.67
N LEU A 255 10.33 -18.66 -11.48
CA LEU A 255 9.75 -17.92 -10.37
C LEU A 255 10.81 -17.40 -9.39
N LEU A 256 11.97 -18.02 -9.35
CA LEU A 256 13.06 -17.73 -8.42
C LEU A 256 14.39 -17.68 -9.16
N ALA A 257 15.18 -16.65 -8.87
CA ALA A 257 16.55 -16.53 -9.34
C ALA A 257 17.46 -17.61 -8.70
N ILE A 258 17.21 -17.93 -7.43
CA ILE A 258 17.98 -18.89 -6.65
C ILE A 258 16.99 -19.85 -5.95
N PRO A 259 16.65 -20.99 -6.58
CA PRO A 259 15.65 -21.91 -6.04
C PRO A 259 16.07 -22.66 -4.76
N LYS A 260 17.38 -22.80 -4.53
CA LYS A 260 17.92 -23.56 -3.37
C LYS A 260 18.13 -22.62 -2.17
N PRO A 261 17.39 -22.78 -1.04
CA PRO A 261 17.51 -21.90 0.12
C PRO A 261 18.93 -21.82 0.70
N ALA A 262 19.67 -22.93 0.72
CA ALA A 262 21.04 -22.94 1.22
C ALA A 262 21.99 -22.07 0.37
N VAL A 263 21.81 -22.07 -0.96
CA VAL A 263 22.60 -21.21 -1.88
C VAL A 263 22.21 -19.75 -1.68
N LEU A 264 20.94 -19.46 -1.51
CA LEU A 264 20.45 -18.09 -1.22
C LEU A 264 21.05 -17.59 0.11
N LEU A 265 20.99 -18.38 1.17
CA LEU A 265 21.57 -17.99 2.47
C LEU A 265 23.08 -17.77 2.39
N ALA A 266 23.83 -18.63 1.67
CA ALA A 266 25.25 -18.43 1.44
C ALA A 266 25.54 -17.13 0.68
N LYS A 267 24.73 -16.79 -0.34
CA LYS A 267 24.85 -15.52 -1.07
C LYS A 267 24.56 -14.32 -0.19
N LEU A 268 23.49 -14.37 0.62
CA LEU A 268 23.14 -13.29 1.56
C LEU A 268 24.20 -13.09 2.62
N LYS A 269 24.80 -14.17 3.15
CA LYS A 269 25.91 -14.11 4.10
C LYS A 269 27.17 -13.50 3.52
N GLY A 270 27.37 -13.57 2.21
CA GLY A 270 28.47 -12.90 1.52
C GLY A 270 28.19 -11.46 1.14
N ALA A 271 26.93 -11.00 1.25
CA ALA A 271 26.54 -9.66 0.84
C ALA A 271 26.87 -8.60 1.89
N ALA A 272 27.29 -7.43 1.44
CA ALA A 272 27.55 -6.26 2.27
C ALA A 272 27.13 -4.99 1.55
N GLY A 273 26.61 -4.02 2.28
CA GLY A 273 26.16 -2.74 1.74
C GLY A 273 24.85 -2.29 2.35
N GLU A 274 24.31 -1.23 1.80
CA GLU A 274 23.03 -0.68 2.23
C GLU A 274 22.19 -0.27 1.02
N ALA A 275 20.86 -0.35 1.17
CA ALA A 275 19.92 0.04 0.13
C ALA A 275 18.57 0.43 0.71
N VAL A 276 17.78 1.14 -0.10
CA VAL A 276 16.38 1.48 0.19
C VAL A 276 15.48 0.83 -0.85
N GLY A 277 14.67 -0.12 -0.41
CA GLY A 277 13.59 -0.65 -1.23
C GLY A 277 12.31 0.18 -1.07
N ARG A 278 11.63 0.45 -2.17
CA ARG A 278 10.42 1.28 -2.23
C ARG A 278 9.27 0.54 -2.90
N HIS A 279 8.06 0.85 -2.48
CA HIS A 279 6.83 0.38 -3.11
C HIS A 279 5.72 1.42 -2.94
N GLU A 280 4.87 1.58 -3.94
CA GLU A 280 3.65 2.38 -3.82
C GLU A 280 2.55 1.54 -3.19
N ALA A 281 2.37 1.71 -1.89
CA ALA A 281 1.28 1.10 -1.15
C ALA A 281 -0.06 1.78 -1.47
N PRO A 282 -1.21 1.18 -1.08
CA PRO A 282 -2.52 1.84 -1.19
C PRO A 282 -2.58 3.22 -0.51
N ARG A 283 -1.80 3.42 0.54
CA ARG A 283 -1.70 4.68 1.31
C ARG A 283 -0.57 5.59 0.85
N GLY A 284 0.22 5.16 -0.15
CA GLY A 284 1.36 5.88 -0.69
C GLY A 284 2.69 5.19 -0.49
N GLU A 285 3.78 5.89 -0.78
CA GLU A 285 5.12 5.35 -0.75
C GLU A 285 5.52 4.75 0.60
N VAL A 286 6.00 3.51 0.57
CA VAL A 286 6.66 2.81 1.68
C VAL A 286 8.12 2.59 1.34
N MET A 287 9.00 2.81 2.33
CA MET A 287 10.42 2.60 2.21
C MET A 287 10.95 1.68 3.31
N HIS A 288 11.81 0.74 2.92
CA HIS A 288 12.60 -0.05 3.86
C HIS A 288 14.09 0.20 3.61
N TYR A 289 14.77 0.80 4.57
CA TYR A 289 16.23 0.86 4.59
C TYR A 289 16.77 -0.42 5.20
N VAL A 290 17.71 -1.05 4.53
CA VAL A 290 18.39 -2.27 4.99
C VAL A 290 19.89 -2.10 4.85
N ARG A 291 20.65 -2.54 5.85
CA ARG A 291 22.11 -2.70 5.79
C ARG A 291 22.49 -4.13 6.15
N LEU A 292 23.33 -4.71 5.31
CA LEU A 292 23.91 -6.04 5.49
C LEU A 292 25.43 -5.93 5.67
N GLU A 293 26.01 -6.88 6.41
CA GLU A 293 27.46 -7.02 6.59
C GLU A 293 27.91 -8.43 6.24
N ALA A 294 29.03 -8.53 5.55
CA ALA A 294 29.59 -9.82 5.18
C ALA A 294 29.83 -10.71 6.42
N GLY A 295 29.52 -11.99 6.30
CA GLY A 295 29.61 -12.96 7.40
C GLY A 295 28.33 -13.11 8.20
N LYS A 296 27.34 -12.21 8.04
CA LYS A 296 26.04 -12.25 8.70
C LYS A 296 24.92 -12.56 7.72
N ASP A 297 23.90 -13.28 8.14
CA ASP A 297 22.68 -13.53 7.35
C ASP A 297 21.46 -12.76 7.86
N GLU A 298 21.61 -12.06 8.99
CA GLU A 298 20.67 -11.08 9.53
C GLU A 298 21.02 -9.65 9.10
N PRO A 299 20.02 -8.77 8.96
CA PRO A 299 20.27 -7.34 8.79
C PRO A 299 20.94 -6.75 10.03
N VAL A 300 21.96 -5.91 9.84
CA VAL A 300 22.58 -5.14 10.94
C VAL A 300 21.87 -3.81 11.18
N SER A 301 21.10 -3.35 10.19
CA SER A 301 20.16 -2.25 10.36
C SER A 301 18.95 -2.50 9.46
N TRP A 302 17.76 -2.26 10.00
CA TRP A 302 16.50 -2.27 9.27
C TRP A 302 15.60 -1.17 9.80
N LYS A 303 15.15 -0.28 8.91
CA LYS A 303 14.25 0.82 9.25
C LYS A 303 13.10 0.87 8.27
N VAL A 304 11.90 1.10 8.78
CA VAL A 304 10.66 1.14 8.00
C VAL A 304 10.07 2.53 8.06
N LYS A 305 9.87 3.15 6.89
CA LYS A 305 9.05 4.35 6.75
C LYS A 305 7.77 3.96 6.02
N ALA A 306 6.69 3.79 6.77
CA ALA A 306 5.37 3.51 6.21
C ALA A 306 4.69 4.81 5.73
N SER A 307 3.77 4.68 4.76
CA SER A 307 3.03 5.80 4.18
C SER A 307 2.21 6.59 5.19
N SER A 308 1.48 5.90 6.09
CA SER A 308 0.67 6.58 7.11
C SER A 308 1.52 7.42 8.06
N TYR A 309 2.77 7.02 8.33
CA TYR A 309 3.69 7.82 9.14
C TYR A 309 3.96 9.20 8.50
N SER A 310 4.08 9.26 7.17
CA SER A 310 4.22 10.53 6.44
C SER A 310 2.92 11.35 6.43
N ASN A 311 1.76 10.69 6.49
CA ASN A 311 0.47 11.33 6.32
C ASN A 311 -0.10 11.93 7.63
N TYR A 312 0.35 11.49 8.80
CA TYR A 312 -0.24 11.96 10.09
C TYR A 312 -0.13 13.46 10.33
N LEU A 313 0.95 14.09 9.91
CA LEU A 313 1.11 15.53 10.09
C LEU A 313 0.05 16.35 9.34
N SER A 314 -0.55 15.78 8.29
CA SER A 314 -1.64 16.41 7.54
C SER A 314 -2.92 16.59 8.37
N TRP A 315 -3.12 15.82 9.45
CA TRP A 315 -4.27 16.00 10.33
C TRP A 315 -4.32 17.38 10.98
N ILE A 316 -3.16 17.99 11.25
CA ILE A 316 -3.10 19.27 11.96
C ILE A 316 -3.86 20.35 11.19
N PRO A 317 -3.48 20.72 9.94
CA PRO A 317 -4.24 21.71 9.18
C PRO A 317 -5.65 21.24 8.81
N MET A 318 -5.84 19.95 8.50
CA MET A 318 -7.15 19.42 8.09
C MET A 318 -8.22 19.46 9.18
N MET A 319 -7.84 19.46 10.46
CA MET A 319 -8.78 19.46 11.59
C MET A 319 -8.95 20.85 12.22
N GLU A 320 -8.06 21.78 11.90
CA GLU A 320 -8.11 23.12 12.48
C GLU A 320 -9.28 23.92 11.88
N GLY A 321 -10.20 24.39 12.76
CA GLY A 321 -11.39 25.12 12.35
C GLY A 321 -12.60 24.28 12.01
N GLU A 322 -12.46 22.95 11.92
CA GLU A 322 -13.55 22.04 11.58
C GLU A 322 -14.45 21.72 12.79
N GLN A 323 -15.64 21.21 12.50
CA GLN A 323 -16.57 20.78 13.54
C GLN A 323 -16.11 19.45 14.18
N ILE A 324 -16.39 19.28 15.47
CA ILE A 324 -16.03 18.02 16.18
C ILE A 324 -16.67 16.80 15.52
N ALA A 325 -17.86 16.93 14.96
CA ALA A 325 -18.58 15.86 14.27
C ALA A 325 -17.90 15.42 12.96
N ASP A 326 -17.04 16.23 12.37
CA ASP A 326 -16.34 15.92 11.13
C ASP A 326 -14.94 15.30 11.37
N ILE A 327 -14.42 15.41 12.60
CA ILE A 327 -13.11 14.84 12.96
C ILE A 327 -12.96 13.37 12.59
N PRO A 328 -13.96 12.46 12.86
CA PRO A 328 -13.83 11.06 12.48
C PRO A 328 -13.61 10.84 10.99
N ILE A 329 -14.38 11.48 10.12
CA ILE A 329 -14.23 11.31 8.67
C ILE A 329 -12.95 11.99 8.15
N ILE A 330 -12.56 13.14 8.70
CA ILE A 330 -11.27 13.78 8.38
C ILE A 330 -10.12 12.85 8.74
N ALA A 331 -10.13 12.29 9.96
CA ALA A 331 -9.12 11.36 10.42
C ALA A 331 -9.07 10.09 9.53
N ALA A 332 -10.22 9.50 9.23
CA ALA A 332 -10.32 8.34 8.36
C ALA A 332 -9.89 8.64 6.92
N SER A 333 -10.01 9.89 6.45
CA SER A 333 -9.76 10.25 5.04
C SER A 333 -8.33 10.01 4.56
N ILE A 334 -7.32 10.05 5.44
CA ILE A 334 -5.93 9.70 5.10
C ILE A 334 -5.69 8.18 5.11
N ASP A 335 -6.69 7.37 5.48
CA ASP A 335 -6.59 5.92 5.64
C ASP A 335 -5.47 5.52 6.63
N PRO A 336 -5.55 5.96 7.90
CA PRO A 336 -4.45 5.79 8.84
C PRO A 336 -4.29 4.31 9.24
N CYS A 337 -3.07 3.80 9.15
CA CYS A 337 -2.73 2.47 9.66
C CYS A 337 -1.84 2.59 10.89
N ILE A 338 -2.43 2.44 12.07
CA ILE A 338 -1.72 2.60 13.35
C ILE A 338 -0.57 1.58 13.47
N SER A 339 -0.78 0.34 13.05
CA SER A 339 0.24 -0.70 13.10
C SER A 339 1.47 -0.42 12.22
N CYS A 340 1.32 0.36 11.14
CA CYS A 340 2.41 0.76 10.26
C CYS A 340 3.25 1.91 10.81
N THR A 341 2.71 2.69 11.75
CA THR A 341 3.26 3.97 12.14
C THR A 341 3.77 4.01 13.57
N ASP A 342 3.56 2.92 14.28
CA ASP A 342 3.83 2.87 15.71
C ASP A 342 5.33 2.95 16.00
N ARG A 343 5.72 3.93 16.82
CA ARG A 343 7.09 4.20 17.26
C ARG A 343 7.11 4.45 18.77
N VAL A 344 8.22 4.08 19.40
CA VAL A 344 8.50 4.44 20.80
C VAL A 344 9.37 5.69 20.80
N ALA A 345 8.91 6.73 21.47
CA ALA A 345 9.75 7.87 21.79
C ALA A 345 10.64 7.53 22.97
N LEU A 346 11.95 7.55 22.76
CA LEU A 346 12.92 7.47 23.85
C LEU A 346 13.08 8.88 24.42
N VAL A 347 12.63 9.08 25.67
CA VAL A 347 12.86 10.32 26.40
C VAL A 347 14.17 10.17 27.16
N GLN A 348 15.19 10.94 26.77
CA GLN A 348 16.42 11.06 27.55
C GLN A 348 16.28 12.27 28.50
N ASP A 349 16.68 12.10 29.74
CA ASP A 349 16.77 13.16 30.78
C ASP A 349 15.44 13.86 31.11
N GLY A 350 14.31 13.17 31.00
CA GLY A 350 13.01 13.68 31.43
C GLY A 350 12.45 14.85 30.60
N ASN A 351 13.13 15.29 29.56
CA ASN A 351 12.65 16.30 28.62
C ASN A 351 11.93 15.63 27.44
N ARG A 352 10.69 16.06 27.20
CA ARG A 352 9.87 15.67 26.04
C ARG A 352 10.21 16.51 24.82
#